data_6f5e24b79ef7992c00e5dac4de421448
#
_entry.id   6f5e24b79ef7992c00e5dac4de421448
#
_cell.length_a   1.000
_cell.length_b   1.000
_cell.length_c   1.000
_cell.angle_alpha   90.00
_cell.angle_beta   90.00
_cell.angle_gamma   90.00
#
_symmetry.space_group_name_H-M   'P 1'
#
loop_
_entity.id
_entity.type
_entity.pdbx_description
1 polymer ?
#
loop_
_entity_poly.entity_id
_entity_poly.type
_entity_poly.pdbx_seq_one_letter_code
_entity_poly.pdbx_strand_id
1 'polypeptide(L)'
;MPDIEKLNVSVYTVPTEEPESDGTLTWSATTVVVAEPTAGGKTGLGFSYATGACARLIKDVLEVAVVGQDAMDVGRCWSAMVRSIRNVGRPGVASMAIAAVDIALWDLKCKLMDLPLVKVLGQVHDEVAVYGSGGFTSFTDDQLANQLGGWVHGQGIPRVKMKVGEAWGSRLDRDLERARVARATIGDDAELFVDANGGYSPKQAVRMAHAYEALGVTWFEEPVSSDHLGALAEIRAQTSIDVAAGEYGYDLFYFDAMCTAGAVDCLQADISRCAGLTEWLRVAALAETHGLQISGHCAQSLHLHPACAVDNVRHLEYFADPARLARILFDGVIDPIGGVLRPDLSRSGLGLDLKRADADPYKVAG
;
A
#
# COMPACT_ATOMS: atom_id res chain seq x y z
N MET A 1 -12.98 20.77 21.98
CA MET A 1 -11.97 20.72 20.92
C MET A 1 -12.59 21.30 19.67
N PRO A 2 -11.81 21.72 18.65
CA PRO A 2 -12.41 22.30 17.45
C PRO A 2 -13.21 21.24 16.67
N ASP A 3 -14.39 21.63 16.20
CA ASP A 3 -15.20 20.80 15.31
C ASP A 3 -14.63 20.86 13.88
N ILE A 4 -14.83 19.80 13.12
CA ILE A 4 -14.47 19.74 11.70
C ILE A 4 -15.38 20.69 10.94
N GLU A 5 -14.80 21.73 10.36
CA GLU A 5 -15.52 22.85 9.71
C GLU A 5 -15.93 22.49 8.28
N LYS A 6 -15.06 21.79 7.57
CA LYS A 6 -15.27 21.37 6.17
C LYS A 6 -14.37 20.19 5.79
N LEU A 7 -14.74 19.50 4.72
CA LEU A 7 -13.95 18.44 4.09
C LEU A 7 -13.81 18.74 2.59
N ASN A 8 -12.63 19.18 2.16
CA ASN A 8 -12.32 19.35 0.75
C ASN A 8 -11.85 18.02 0.17
N VAL A 9 -12.15 17.80 -1.11
CA VAL A 9 -11.72 16.61 -1.86
C VAL A 9 -11.23 17.04 -3.23
N SER A 10 -10.10 16.51 -3.65
CA SER A 10 -9.56 16.74 -4.99
C SER A 10 -9.12 15.40 -5.61
N VAL A 11 -9.14 15.33 -6.94
CA VAL A 11 -8.74 14.14 -7.69
C VAL A 11 -7.65 14.53 -8.68
N TYR A 12 -6.58 13.78 -8.68
CA TYR A 12 -5.44 13.97 -9.57
C TYR A 12 -5.18 12.69 -10.34
N THR A 13 -4.95 12.80 -11.65
CA THR A 13 -4.57 11.67 -12.51
C THR A 13 -3.23 11.97 -13.15
N VAL A 14 -2.21 11.22 -12.77
CA VAL A 14 -0.83 11.41 -13.22
C VAL A 14 -0.48 10.29 -14.21
N PRO A 15 -0.06 10.59 -15.44
CA PRO A 15 0.42 9.56 -16.36
C PRO A 15 1.64 8.83 -15.82
N THR A 16 1.76 7.53 -16.08
CA THR A 16 3.00 6.77 -15.88
C THR A 16 4.06 7.25 -16.90
N GLU A 17 5.33 7.05 -16.61
CA GLU A 17 6.41 7.40 -17.57
C GLU A 17 6.34 6.53 -18.82
N GLU A 18 6.01 5.25 -18.63
CA GLU A 18 5.75 4.27 -19.70
C GLU A 18 4.54 3.42 -19.27
N PRO A 19 3.85 2.74 -20.21
CA PRO A 19 2.80 1.80 -19.85
C PRO A 19 3.32 0.69 -18.92
N GLU A 20 2.67 0.51 -17.79
CA GLU A 20 3.01 -0.50 -16.79
C GLU A 20 2.03 -1.67 -16.88
N SER A 21 2.54 -2.89 -16.69
CA SER A 21 1.71 -4.10 -16.64
C SER A 21 2.18 -5.04 -15.54
N ASP A 22 1.22 -5.62 -14.83
CA ASP A 22 1.44 -6.79 -14.00
C ASP A 22 1.09 -8.08 -14.77
N GLY A 23 0.74 -9.15 -14.08
CA GLY A 23 0.32 -10.41 -14.71
C GLY A 23 -1.06 -10.35 -15.35
N THR A 24 -1.91 -9.39 -14.95
CA THR A 24 -3.36 -9.41 -15.22
C THR A 24 -3.90 -8.10 -15.78
N LEU A 25 -3.24 -6.98 -15.51
CA LEU A 25 -3.71 -5.63 -15.84
C LEU A 25 -2.59 -4.80 -16.50
N THR A 26 -2.99 -3.85 -17.35
CA THR A 26 -2.11 -2.82 -17.93
C THR A 26 -2.70 -1.44 -17.66
N TRP A 27 -1.86 -0.46 -17.30
CA TRP A 27 -2.28 0.91 -17.05
C TRP A 27 -1.24 1.91 -17.57
N SER A 28 -1.68 3.15 -17.79
CA SER A 28 -0.86 4.25 -18.27
C SER A 28 -1.01 5.53 -17.44
N ALA A 29 -1.75 5.47 -16.35
CA ALA A 29 -1.93 6.58 -15.42
C ALA A 29 -2.40 6.04 -14.06
N THR A 30 -2.05 6.75 -12.98
CA THR A 30 -2.51 6.49 -11.62
C THR A 30 -3.36 7.64 -11.12
N THR A 31 -4.52 7.33 -10.55
CA THR A 31 -5.43 8.33 -9.97
C THR A 31 -5.31 8.36 -8.45
N VAL A 32 -5.19 9.56 -7.89
CA VAL A 32 -5.09 9.84 -6.45
C VAL A 32 -6.27 10.70 -6.01
N VAL A 33 -7.01 10.25 -5.01
CA VAL A 33 -8.08 11.02 -4.35
C VAL A 33 -7.53 11.56 -3.05
N VAL A 34 -7.50 12.89 -2.90
CA VAL A 34 -6.97 13.61 -1.74
C VAL A 34 -8.12 14.19 -0.94
N ALA A 35 -8.11 13.94 0.37
CA ALA A 35 -9.06 14.49 1.35
C ALA A 35 -8.36 15.48 2.28
N GLU A 36 -8.99 16.64 2.52
CA GLU A 36 -8.44 17.74 3.32
C GLU A 36 -9.50 18.30 4.29
N PRO A 37 -9.70 17.66 5.46
CA PRO A 37 -10.54 18.23 6.53
C PRO A 37 -9.85 19.42 7.19
N THR A 38 -10.63 20.41 7.63
CA THR A 38 -10.13 21.57 8.38
C THR A 38 -10.84 21.72 9.72
N ALA A 39 -10.09 22.06 10.76
CA ALA A 39 -10.57 22.41 12.08
C ALA A 39 -9.54 23.30 12.81
N GLY A 40 -9.99 24.28 13.56
CA GLY A 40 -9.12 25.11 14.41
C GLY A 40 -7.96 25.76 13.66
N GLY A 41 -8.17 26.18 12.42
CA GLY A 41 -7.15 26.79 11.56
C GLY A 41 -6.09 25.85 11.01
N LYS A 42 -6.20 24.54 11.22
CA LYS A 42 -5.32 23.50 10.65
C LYS A 42 -6.05 22.73 9.54
N THR A 43 -5.28 22.16 8.61
CA THR A 43 -5.78 21.31 7.54
C THR A 43 -5.05 19.97 7.59
N GLY A 44 -5.79 18.88 7.69
CA GLY A 44 -5.27 17.53 7.57
C GLY A 44 -5.12 17.13 6.10
N LEU A 45 -4.26 16.15 5.85
CA LEU A 45 -4.01 15.56 4.54
C LEU A 45 -4.11 14.05 4.60
N GLY A 46 -4.90 13.45 3.72
CA GLY A 46 -4.93 12.00 3.49
C GLY A 46 -5.28 11.72 2.05
N PHE A 47 -4.87 10.56 1.55
CA PHE A 47 -5.16 10.19 0.18
C PHE A 47 -5.33 8.68 0.00
N SER A 48 -5.91 8.29 -1.13
CA SER A 48 -5.99 6.91 -1.58
C SER A 48 -5.69 6.83 -3.07
N TYR A 49 -4.98 5.78 -3.50
CA TYR A 49 -4.85 5.43 -4.91
C TYR A 49 -6.17 4.78 -5.36
N ALA A 50 -7.06 5.59 -5.92
CA ALA A 50 -8.43 5.21 -6.16
C ALA A 50 -9.04 5.95 -7.37
N THR A 51 -10.20 5.51 -7.81
CA THR A 51 -10.96 6.20 -8.86
C THR A 51 -11.67 7.44 -8.36
N GLY A 52 -12.00 8.39 -9.25
CA GLY A 52 -12.79 9.58 -8.93
C GLY A 52 -14.18 9.30 -8.31
N ALA A 53 -14.70 8.07 -8.42
CA ALA A 53 -15.91 7.65 -7.73
C ALA A 53 -15.79 7.76 -6.19
N CYS A 54 -14.57 7.57 -5.64
CA CYS A 54 -14.31 7.79 -4.21
C CYS A 54 -14.57 9.24 -3.80
N ALA A 55 -14.13 10.21 -4.61
CA ALA A 55 -14.35 11.62 -4.33
C ALA A 55 -15.86 11.95 -4.28
N ARG A 56 -16.64 11.38 -5.19
CA ARG A 56 -18.09 11.52 -5.19
C ARG A 56 -18.73 10.94 -3.93
N LEU A 57 -18.31 9.75 -3.52
CA LEU A 57 -18.79 9.12 -2.30
C LEU A 57 -18.42 9.94 -1.04
N ILE A 58 -17.21 10.49 -0.99
CA ILE A 58 -16.78 11.35 0.11
C ILE A 58 -17.74 12.55 0.21
N LYS A 59 -18.00 13.23 -0.91
CA LYS A 59 -18.85 14.43 -0.94
C LYS A 59 -20.31 14.14 -0.59
N ASP A 60 -20.89 13.08 -1.14
CA ASP A 60 -22.33 12.82 -1.00
C ASP A 60 -22.69 12.14 0.33
N VAL A 61 -21.76 11.40 0.94
CA VAL A 61 -22.06 10.50 2.07
C VAL A 61 -21.15 10.75 3.26
N LEU A 62 -19.80 10.75 3.07
CA LEU A 62 -18.88 10.79 4.20
C LEU A 62 -18.75 12.19 4.80
N GLU A 63 -18.79 13.23 3.99
CA GLU A 63 -18.73 14.61 4.47
C GLU A 63 -19.82 14.91 5.50
N VAL A 64 -21.05 14.46 5.26
CA VAL A 64 -22.19 14.60 6.19
C VAL A 64 -21.98 13.84 7.51
N ALA A 65 -21.24 12.74 7.48
CA ALA A 65 -20.94 11.94 8.67
C ALA A 65 -19.82 12.55 9.53
N VAL A 66 -18.98 13.42 8.96
CA VAL A 66 -17.73 13.90 9.57
C VAL A 66 -17.79 15.38 9.93
N VAL A 67 -18.34 16.25 9.08
CA VAL A 67 -18.42 17.69 9.35
C VAL A 67 -19.30 17.96 10.58
N GLY A 68 -18.84 18.84 11.47
CA GLY A 68 -19.48 19.14 12.76
C GLY A 68 -19.13 18.16 13.89
N GLN A 69 -18.32 17.12 13.64
CA GLN A 69 -17.79 16.26 14.69
C GLN A 69 -16.50 16.86 15.28
N ASP A 70 -16.17 16.51 16.53
CA ASP A 70 -14.91 16.90 17.16
C ASP A 70 -13.73 16.27 16.39
N ALA A 71 -12.78 17.10 15.95
CA ALA A 71 -11.61 16.68 15.19
C ALA A 71 -10.67 15.75 15.96
N MET A 72 -10.78 15.67 17.29
CA MET A 72 -9.98 14.75 18.11
C MET A 72 -10.60 13.35 18.18
N ASP A 73 -11.87 13.18 17.86
CA ASP A 73 -12.62 11.93 17.96
C ASP A 73 -12.57 11.11 16.65
N VAL A 74 -11.36 10.86 16.11
CA VAL A 74 -11.18 10.15 14.82
C VAL A 74 -11.92 8.81 14.80
N GLY A 75 -11.86 8.01 15.85
CA GLY A 75 -12.56 6.73 15.93
C GLY A 75 -14.10 6.86 15.86
N ARG A 76 -14.67 7.96 16.37
CA ARG A 76 -16.11 8.27 16.22
C ARG A 76 -16.44 8.59 14.77
N CYS A 77 -15.64 9.45 14.13
CA CYS A 77 -15.80 9.82 12.73
C CYS A 77 -15.70 8.58 11.83
N TRP A 78 -14.67 7.73 12.04
CA TRP A 78 -14.50 6.48 11.33
C TRP A 78 -15.73 5.56 11.46
N SER A 79 -16.22 5.37 12.68
CA SER A 79 -17.42 4.55 12.94
C SER A 79 -18.69 5.14 12.28
N ALA A 80 -18.81 6.47 12.23
CA ALA A 80 -19.91 7.15 11.55
C ALA A 80 -19.85 6.93 10.03
N MET A 81 -18.65 7.06 9.43
CA MET A 81 -18.43 6.78 8.01
C MET A 81 -18.77 5.32 7.64
N VAL A 82 -18.28 4.35 8.42
CA VAL A 82 -18.59 2.92 8.19
C VAL A 82 -20.10 2.66 8.27
N ARG A 83 -20.81 3.26 9.22
CA ARG A 83 -22.28 3.12 9.32
C ARG A 83 -23.02 3.77 8.15
N SER A 84 -22.55 4.92 7.66
CA SER A 84 -23.20 5.65 6.58
C SER A 84 -23.19 4.90 5.24
N ILE A 85 -22.16 4.06 5.02
CA ILE A 85 -22.03 3.27 3.78
C ILE A 85 -22.70 1.89 3.83
N ARG A 86 -23.47 1.58 4.87
CA ARG A 86 -24.09 0.25 5.07
C ARG A 86 -24.81 -0.26 3.82
N ASN A 87 -25.57 0.61 3.14
CA ASN A 87 -26.36 0.23 1.96
C ASN A 87 -25.58 0.38 0.64
N VAL A 88 -24.36 0.95 0.68
CA VAL A 88 -23.48 1.08 -0.48
C VAL A 88 -22.58 -0.17 -0.61
N GLY A 89 -22.25 -0.78 0.51
CA GLY A 89 -21.25 -1.85 0.60
C GLY A 89 -19.89 -1.33 0.99
N ARG A 90 -19.12 -2.14 1.73
CA ARG A 90 -17.86 -1.76 2.33
C ARG A 90 -16.65 -1.97 1.41
N PRO A 91 -16.48 -3.14 0.76
CA PRO A 91 -15.32 -3.42 -0.09
C PRO A 91 -15.17 -2.46 -1.27
N GLY A 92 -13.92 -2.21 -1.69
CA GLY A 92 -13.61 -1.40 -2.86
C GLY A 92 -13.76 0.10 -2.61
N VAL A 93 -14.51 0.78 -3.48
CA VAL A 93 -14.63 2.26 -3.51
C VAL A 93 -14.98 2.86 -2.15
N ALA A 94 -15.85 2.24 -1.38
CA ALA A 94 -16.28 2.78 -0.09
C ALA A 94 -15.16 2.74 0.96
N SER A 95 -14.43 1.62 1.08
CA SER A 95 -13.29 1.52 1.98
C SER A 95 -12.14 2.45 1.58
N MET A 96 -11.86 2.59 0.27
CA MET A 96 -10.85 3.53 -0.24
C MET A 96 -11.23 4.99 0.06
N ALA A 97 -12.51 5.34 -0.08
CA ALA A 97 -13.00 6.67 0.27
C ALA A 97 -12.87 6.96 1.77
N ILE A 98 -13.25 6.00 2.63
CA ILE A 98 -13.07 6.09 4.09
C ILE A 98 -11.58 6.22 4.43
N ALA A 99 -10.71 5.46 3.75
CA ALA A 99 -9.27 5.48 3.99
C ALA A 99 -8.69 6.90 3.79
N ALA A 100 -9.00 7.55 2.67
CA ALA A 100 -8.52 8.91 2.41
C ALA A 100 -8.96 9.89 3.51
N VAL A 101 -10.21 9.80 3.97
CA VAL A 101 -10.75 10.69 5.02
C VAL A 101 -10.19 10.34 6.39
N ASP A 102 -10.13 9.07 6.77
CA ASP A 102 -9.61 8.62 8.07
C ASP A 102 -8.14 9.03 8.27
N ILE A 103 -7.31 8.81 7.26
CA ILE A 103 -5.90 9.21 7.26
C ILE A 103 -5.79 10.74 7.44
N ALA A 104 -6.61 11.50 6.71
CA ALA A 104 -6.63 12.95 6.81
C ALA A 104 -7.08 13.45 8.20
N LEU A 105 -8.00 12.75 8.85
CA LEU A 105 -8.44 13.07 10.21
C LEU A 105 -7.34 12.79 11.24
N TRP A 106 -6.60 11.70 11.09
CA TRP A 106 -5.43 11.42 11.92
C TRP A 106 -4.35 12.47 11.75
N ASP A 107 -4.06 12.89 10.52
CA ASP A 107 -3.11 13.95 10.22
C ASP A 107 -3.56 15.28 10.83
N LEU A 108 -4.83 15.64 10.67
CA LEU A 108 -5.43 16.84 11.28
C LEU A 108 -5.30 16.83 12.81
N LYS A 109 -5.66 15.74 13.47
CA LYS A 109 -5.54 15.56 14.91
C LYS A 109 -4.09 15.81 15.36
N CYS A 110 -3.13 15.22 14.67
CA CYS A 110 -1.71 15.38 15.00
C CYS A 110 -1.23 16.82 14.77
N LYS A 111 -1.67 17.48 13.70
CA LYS A 111 -1.38 18.90 13.43
C LYS A 111 -1.99 19.84 14.47
N LEU A 112 -3.17 19.51 15.01
CA LEU A 112 -3.78 20.25 16.13
C LEU A 112 -3.00 20.09 17.44
N MET A 113 -2.37 18.92 17.64
CA MET A 113 -1.52 18.63 18.79
C MET A 113 -0.06 19.10 18.60
N ASP A 114 0.30 19.51 17.39
CA ASP A 114 1.66 19.83 16.96
C ASP A 114 2.66 18.69 17.22
N LEU A 115 2.26 17.44 16.92
CA LEU A 115 3.05 16.23 17.10
C LEU A 115 3.12 15.41 15.80
N PRO A 116 4.26 14.74 15.52
CA PRO A 116 4.34 13.73 14.47
C PRO A 116 3.39 12.56 14.76
N LEU A 117 2.79 12.00 13.72
CA LEU A 117 1.80 10.93 13.87
C LEU A 117 2.35 9.72 14.63
N VAL A 118 3.59 9.31 14.38
CA VAL A 118 4.23 8.18 15.10
C VAL A 118 4.29 8.40 16.61
N LYS A 119 4.46 9.65 17.09
CA LYS A 119 4.47 9.97 18.52
C LYS A 119 3.07 9.90 19.15
N VAL A 120 2.04 10.24 18.39
CA VAL A 120 0.64 10.12 18.83
C VAL A 120 0.21 8.66 18.90
N LEU A 121 0.70 7.82 17.98
CA LEU A 121 0.43 6.38 17.95
C LEU A 121 1.21 5.58 19.02
N GLY A 122 2.36 6.08 19.46
CA GLY A 122 3.28 5.38 20.34
C GLY A 122 4.38 4.66 19.54
N GLN A 123 5.49 5.34 19.30
CA GLN A 123 6.61 4.83 18.50
C GLN A 123 7.26 3.59 19.14
N VAL A 124 7.45 2.54 18.34
CA VAL A 124 8.13 1.28 18.71
C VAL A 124 9.48 1.20 17.97
N HIS A 125 9.51 1.53 16.68
CA HIS A 125 10.70 1.47 15.83
C HIS A 125 11.12 2.86 15.36
N ASP A 126 12.44 3.12 15.26
CA ASP A 126 12.97 4.37 14.71
C ASP A 126 12.93 4.40 13.17
N GLU A 127 12.86 3.24 12.55
CA GLU A 127 12.88 3.04 11.10
C GLU A 127 12.11 1.78 10.72
N VAL A 128 11.76 1.67 9.45
CA VAL A 128 11.15 0.49 8.87
C VAL A 128 11.87 0.09 7.59
N ALA A 129 12.11 -1.22 7.41
CA ALA A 129 12.69 -1.77 6.20
C ALA A 129 11.78 -1.57 4.99
N VAL A 130 12.39 -1.46 3.79
CA VAL A 130 11.64 -1.42 2.53
C VAL A 130 12.17 -2.42 1.52
N TYR A 131 11.34 -2.74 0.53
CA TYR A 131 11.75 -3.41 -0.70
C TYR A 131 11.37 -2.53 -1.91
N GLY A 132 12.26 -2.47 -2.91
CA GLY A 132 11.98 -1.81 -4.18
C GLY A 132 11.00 -2.65 -5.00
N SER A 133 9.90 -2.07 -5.46
CA SER A 133 8.86 -2.78 -6.19
C SER A 133 8.59 -2.18 -7.57
N GLY A 134 8.57 -3.05 -8.59
CA GLY A 134 8.35 -2.71 -9.98
C GLY A 134 8.56 -3.94 -10.86
N GLY A 135 9.50 -3.87 -11.80
CA GLY A 135 9.83 -5.00 -12.66
C GLY A 135 8.62 -5.49 -13.45
N PHE A 136 7.88 -4.54 -14.05
CA PHE A 136 6.62 -4.79 -14.76
C PHE A 136 6.77 -5.79 -15.91
N THR A 137 5.72 -6.55 -16.19
CA THR A 137 5.72 -7.54 -17.28
C THR A 137 5.88 -6.89 -18.66
N SER A 138 5.56 -5.59 -18.78
CA SER A 138 5.80 -4.77 -19.98
C SER A 138 7.27 -4.42 -20.23
N PHE A 139 8.15 -4.58 -19.23
CA PHE A 139 9.55 -4.20 -19.34
C PHE A 139 10.36 -5.19 -20.19
N THR A 140 11.29 -4.65 -20.96
CA THR A 140 12.40 -5.42 -21.53
C THR A 140 13.32 -5.93 -20.42
N ASP A 141 14.20 -6.90 -20.75
CA ASP A 141 15.17 -7.40 -19.80
C ASP A 141 16.16 -6.31 -19.34
N ASP A 142 16.53 -5.38 -20.23
CA ASP A 142 17.39 -4.23 -19.89
C ASP A 142 16.68 -3.25 -18.95
N GLN A 143 15.40 -2.96 -19.16
CA GLN A 143 14.62 -2.11 -18.27
C GLN A 143 14.47 -2.74 -16.88
N LEU A 144 14.16 -4.05 -16.84
CA LEU A 144 14.09 -4.83 -15.60
C LEU A 144 15.43 -4.78 -14.86
N ALA A 145 16.53 -5.10 -15.53
CA ALA A 145 17.87 -5.09 -14.94
C ALA A 145 18.26 -3.70 -14.43
N ASN A 146 18.02 -2.65 -15.21
CA ASN A 146 18.32 -1.27 -14.82
C ASN A 146 17.53 -0.85 -13.57
N GLN A 147 16.23 -1.17 -13.47
CA GLN A 147 15.42 -0.81 -12.32
C GLN A 147 15.84 -1.56 -11.06
N LEU A 148 15.92 -2.91 -11.12
CA LEU A 148 16.27 -3.71 -9.95
C LEU A 148 17.72 -3.48 -9.51
N GLY A 149 18.66 -3.44 -10.46
CA GLY A 149 20.06 -3.11 -10.18
C GLY A 149 20.24 -1.70 -9.64
N GLY A 150 19.46 -0.74 -10.11
CA GLY A 150 19.44 0.63 -9.60
C GLY A 150 19.05 0.70 -8.12
N TRP A 151 18.08 -0.08 -7.70
CA TRP A 151 17.70 -0.15 -6.28
C TRP A 151 18.78 -0.84 -5.42
N VAL A 152 19.25 -2.00 -5.85
CA VAL A 152 20.21 -2.78 -5.04
C VAL A 152 21.58 -2.09 -5.00
N HIS A 153 22.17 -1.81 -6.16
CA HIS A 153 23.54 -1.32 -6.25
C HIS A 153 23.65 0.21 -6.17
N GLY A 154 22.61 0.92 -6.62
CA GLY A 154 22.59 2.39 -6.63
C GLY A 154 22.03 3.00 -5.34
N GLN A 155 20.95 2.45 -4.80
CA GLN A 155 20.27 3.01 -3.62
C GLN A 155 20.47 2.17 -2.35
N GLY A 156 21.13 1.00 -2.44
CA GLY A 156 21.40 0.13 -1.29
C GLY A 156 20.15 -0.50 -0.69
N ILE A 157 19.09 -0.70 -1.50
CA ILE A 157 17.87 -1.41 -1.07
C ILE A 157 18.12 -2.91 -1.23
N PRO A 158 18.24 -3.69 -0.14
CA PRO A 158 18.68 -5.09 -0.22
C PRO A 158 17.59 -6.07 -0.65
N ARG A 159 16.39 -5.59 -0.99
CA ARG A 159 15.21 -6.39 -1.36
C ARG A 159 14.53 -5.77 -2.56
N VAL A 160 14.17 -6.58 -3.54
CA VAL A 160 13.42 -6.11 -4.72
C VAL A 160 12.34 -7.08 -5.13
N LYS A 161 11.22 -6.55 -5.61
CA LYS A 161 10.07 -7.30 -6.13
C LYS A 161 9.87 -7.01 -7.61
N MET A 162 9.58 -8.07 -8.39
CA MET A 162 9.21 -7.98 -9.78
C MET A 162 7.85 -8.61 -10.05
N LYS A 163 7.15 -8.13 -11.06
CA LYS A 163 5.89 -8.72 -11.51
C LYS A 163 6.13 -9.94 -12.40
N VAL A 164 5.32 -10.98 -12.16
CA VAL A 164 5.27 -12.25 -12.92
C VAL A 164 3.81 -12.57 -13.25
N GLY A 165 3.53 -13.77 -13.78
CA GLY A 165 2.17 -14.14 -14.17
C GLY A 165 1.72 -13.53 -15.50
N GLU A 166 2.65 -13.14 -16.38
CA GLU A 166 2.39 -12.45 -17.65
C GLU A 166 1.26 -13.10 -18.43
N ALA A 167 0.32 -12.24 -18.88
CA ALA A 167 -0.84 -12.64 -19.68
C ALA A 167 -1.67 -13.77 -19.01
N TRP A 168 -2.01 -13.57 -17.73
CA TRP A 168 -2.78 -14.52 -16.93
C TRP A 168 -2.10 -15.90 -16.82
N GLY A 169 -0.79 -15.91 -16.61
CA GLY A 169 0.02 -17.13 -16.46
C GLY A 169 0.18 -17.93 -17.74
N SER A 170 -0.08 -17.37 -18.91
CA SER A 170 0.15 -18.08 -20.18
C SER A 170 1.60 -18.06 -20.65
N ARG A 171 2.50 -17.31 -19.98
CA ARG A 171 3.89 -17.09 -20.36
C ARG A 171 4.88 -17.55 -19.27
N LEU A 172 4.66 -18.73 -18.70
CA LEU A 172 5.48 -19.27 -17.59
C LEU A 172 6.99 -19.30 -17.87
N ASP A 173 7.37 -19.68 -19.10
CA ASP A 173 8.79 -19.71 -19.49
C ASP A 173 9.40 -18.31 -19.50
N ARG A 174 8.63 -17.30 -19.93
CA ARG A 174 9.06 -15.89 -19.91
C ARG A 174 9.18 -15.37 -18.49
N ASP A 175 8.22 -15.66 -17.61
CA ASP A 175 8.28 -15.31 -16.19
C ASP A 175 9.55 -15.86 -15.53
N LEU A 176 9.87 -17.13 -15.80
CA LEU A 176 11.07 -17.78 -15.25
C LEU A 176 12.36 -17.17 -15.81
N GLU A 177 12.40 -16.86 -17.11
CA GLU A 177 13.56 -16.22 -17.73
C GLU A 177 13.81 -14.82 -17.14
N ARG A 178 12.76 -14.01 -16.97
CA ARG A 178 12.85 -12.70 -16.34
C ARG A 178 13.33 -12.80 -14.89
N ALA A 179 12.88 -13.82 -14.14
CA ALA A 179 13.36 -14.06 -12.79
C ALA A 179 14.87 -14.44 -12.75
N ARG A 180 15.37 -15.17 -13.77
CA ARG A 180 16.82 -15.43 -13.92
C ARG A 180 17.60 -14.15 -14.21
N VAL A 181 17.09 -13.28 -15.10
CA VAL A 181 17.69 -11.98 -15.37
C VAL A 181 17.74 -11.13 -14.10
N ALA A 182 16.64 -11.08 -13.34
CA ALA A 182 16.57 -10.36 -12.08
C ALA A 182 17.62 -10.86 -11.08
N ARG A 183 17.69 -12.17 -10.84
CA ARG A 183 18.68 -12.78 -9.92
C ARG A 183 20.11 -12.50 -10.36
N ALA A 184 20.41 -12.68 -11.66
CA ALA A 184 21.74 -12.39 -12.21
C ALA A 184 22.13 -10.92 -12.05
N THR A 185 21.16 -10.00 -12.11
CA THR A 185 21.39 -8.57 -11.98
C THR A 185 21.65 -8.16 -10.53
N ILE A 186 20.85 -8.65 -9.57
CA ILE A 186 20.93 -8.19 -8.17
C ILE A 186 22.00 -8.94 -7.35
N GLY A 187 22.49 -10.09 -7.85
CA GLY A 187 23.45 -10.95 -7.13
C GLY A 187 22.76 -11.82 -6.08
N ASP A 188 23.55 -12.64 -5.38
CA ASP A 188 23.02 -13.63 -4.42
C ASP A 188 22.72 -13.05 -3.04
N ASP A 189 23.29 -11.90 -2.69
CA ASP A 189 23.13 -11.27 -1.38
C ASP A 189 21.82 -10.49 -1.22
N ALA A 190 21.16 -10.13 -2.34
CA ALA A 190 19.90 -9.41 -2.31
C ALA A 190 18.70 -10.38 -2.32
N GLU A 191 17.65 -10.04 -1.59
CA GLU A 191 16.40 -10.79 -1.60
C GLU A 191 15.60 -10.50 -2.89
N LEU A 192 15.14 -11.56 -3.55
CA LEU A 192 14.27 -11.48 -4.73
C LEU A 192 12.86 -11.90 -4.35
N PHE A 193 11.90 -11.03 -4.60
CA PHE A 193 10.45 -11.21 -4.44
C PHE A 193 9.79 -11.30 -5.81
N VAL A 194 8.73 -12.09 -5.91
CA VAL A 194 7.87 -12.16 -7.11
C VAL A 194 6.42 -11.93 -6.75
N ASP A 195 5.68 -11.30 -7.65
CA ASP A 195 4.26 -11.01 -7.49
C ASP A 195 3.50 -11.35 -8.77
N ALA A 196 2.56 -12.28 -8.66
CA ALA A 196 1.76 -12.76 -9.78
C ALA A 196 0.40 -12.06 -9.91
N ASN A 197 0.00 -11.20 -8.97
CA ASN A 197 -1.30 -10.49 -8.95
C ASN A 197 -2.48 -11.43 -9.28
N GLY A 198 -2.44 -12.65 -8.75
CA GLY A 198 -3.47 -13.67 -8.97
C GLY A 198 -3.44 -14.33 -10.35
N GLY A 199 -2.40 -14.12 -11.15
CA GLY A 199 -2.34 -14.53 -12.55
C GLY A 199 -2.22 -16.03 -12.79
N TYR A 200 -1.80 -16.84 -11.80
CA TYR A 200 -1.65 -18.28 -11.99
C TYR A 200 -2.87 -19.09 -11.55
N SER A 201 -3.06 -20.26 -12.16
CA SER A 201 -3.86 -21.31 -11.58
C SER A 201 -3.10 -22.01 -10.44
N PRO A 202 -3.77 -22.71 -9.48
CA PRO A 202 -3.08 -23.32 -8.35
C PRO A 202 -1.94 -24.28 -8.74
N LYS A 203 -2.12 -25.08 -9.79
CA LYS A 203 -1.07 -26.00 -10.27
C LYS A 203 0.08 -25.29 -10.98
N GLN A 204 -0.17 -24.17 -11.62
CA GLN A 204 0.90 -23.31 -12.16
C GLN A 204 1.69 -22.67 -11.03
N ALA A 205 0.99 -22.08 -10.04
CA ALA A 205 1.62 -21.45 -8.89
C ALA A 205 2.59 -22.40 -8.15
N VAL A 206 2.17 -23.64 -7.87
CA VAL A 206 3.06 -24.65 -7.24
C VAL A 206 4.27 -24.96 -8.11
N ARG A 207 4.11 -25.18 -9.43
CA ARG A 207 5.24 -25.43 -10.32
C ARG A 207 6.20 -24.24 -10.39
N MET A 208 5.67 -23.03 -10.43
CA MET A 208 6.48 -21.80 -10.46
C MET A 208 7.18 -21.56 -9.12
N ALA A 209 6.51 -21.82 -7.99
CA ALA A 209 7.13 -21.72 -6.67
C ALA A 209 8.41 -22.59 -6.60
N HIS A 210 8.35 -23.86 -6.98
CA HIS A 210 9.54 -24.73 -7.00
C HIS A 210 10.63 -24.23 -7.97
N ALA A 211 10.24 -23.62 -9.10
CA ALA A 211 11.23 -23.04 -10.02
C ALA A 211 11.87 -21.77 -9.46
N TYR A 212 11.11 -20.97 -8.73
CA TYR A 212 11.58 -19.75 -8.05
C TYR A 212 12.44 -20.06 -6.81
N GLU A 213 12.14 -21.14 -6.07
CA GLU A 213 13.02 -21.62 -4.99
C GLU A 213 14.46 -21.82 -5.47
N ALA A 214 14.62 -22.41 -6.66
CA ALA A 214 15.95 -22.63 -7.26
C ALA A 214 16.69 -21.34 -7.64
N LEU A 215 15.98 -20.21 -7.69
CA LEU A 215 16.53 -18.87 -7.93
C LEU A 215 16.66 -18.05 -6.63
N GLY A 216 16.44 -18.67 -5.46
CA GLY A 216 16.51 -17.99 -4.17
C GLY A 216 15.44 -16.92 -3.97
N VAL A 217 14.26 -17.06 -4.59
CA VAL A 217 13.10 -16.22 -4.30
C VAL A 217 12.60 -16.55 -2.90
N THR A 218 12.32 -15.53 -2.10
CA THR A 218 11.92 -15.66 -0.68
C THR A 218 10.51 -15.17 -0.39
N TRP A 219 9.84 -14.53 -1.35
CA TRP A 219 8.49 -13.98 -1.24
C TRP A 219 7.71 -14.20 -2.53
N PHE A 220 6.52 -14.79 -2.43
CA PHE A 220 5.61 -15.02 -3.55
C PHE A 220 4.26 -14.39 -3.23
N GLU A 221 4.06 -13.20 -3.78
CA GLU A 221 2.84 -12.42 -3.61
C GLU A 221 1.76 -12.87 -4.57
N GLU A 222 0.56 -13.02 -4.05
CA GLU A 222 -0.65 -13.41 -4.79
C GLU A 222 -0.40 -14.44 -5.90
N PRO A 223 0.14 -15.64 -5.58
CA PRO A 223 0.34 -16.68 -6.59
C PRO A 223 -0.95 -17.04 -7.34
N VAL A 224 -2.08 -16.94 -6.66
CA VAL A 224 -3.44 -17.03 -7.20
C VAL A 224 -4.28 -15.88 -6.64
N SER A 225 -5.47 -15.63 -7.21
CA SER A 225 -6.38 -14.60 -6.66
C SER A 225 -6.56 -14.75 -5.15
N SER A 226 -6.46 -13.64 -4.44
CA SER A 226 -6.68 -13.57 -3.00
C SER A 226 -8.13 -13.81 -2.58
N ASP A 227 -9.07 -13.92 -3.52
CA ASP A 227 -10.42 -14.44 -3.28
C ASP A 227 -10.43 -15.95 -2.97
N HIS A 228 -9.36 -16.66 -3.30
CA HIS A 228 -9.24 -18.11 -3.15
C HIS A 228 -8.34 -18.52 -1.98
N LEU A 229 -8.74 -18.17 -0.75
CA LEU A 229 -7.95 -18.38 0.48
C LEU A 229 -7.50 -19.84 0.65
N GLY A 230 -8.36 -20.82 0.33
CA GLY A 230 -8.00 -22.25 0.37
C GLY A 230 -6.88 -22.62 -0.60
N ALA A 231 -6.86 -22.03 -1.80
CA ALA A 231 -5.79 -22.28 -2.77
C ALA A 231 -4.48 -21.62 -2.34
N LEU A 232 -4.51 -20.43 -1.74
CA LEU A 232 -3.33 -19.80 -1.13
C LEU A 232 -2.74 -20.68 -0.03
N ALA A 233 -3.59 -21.21 0.88
CA ALA A 233 -3.16 -22.11 1.95
C ALA A 233 -2.55 -23.42 1.40
N GLU A 234 -3.12 -24.00 0.34
CA GLU A 234 -2.56 -25.18 -0.33
C GLU A 234 -1.21 -24.92 -0.98
N ILE A 235 -1.02 -23.75 -1.62
CA ILE A 235 0.25 -23.36 -2.24
C ILE A 235 1.30 -23.14 -1.15
N ARG A 236 0.94 -22.37 -0.11
CA ARG A 236 1.78 -22.12 1.05
C ARG A 236 2.34 -23.41 1.65
N ALA A 237 1.51 -24.45 1.79
CA ALA A 237 1.93 -25.75 2.32
C ALA A 237 2.87 -26.56 1.40
N GLN A 238 3.05 -26.15 0.14
CA GLN A 238 3.83 -26.87 -0.87
C GLN A 238 5.11 -26.15 -1.29
N THR A 239 5.48 -25.04 -0.66
CA THR A 239 6.68 -24.28 -0.95
C THR A 239 7.37 -23.82 0.34
N SER A 240 8.66 -23.56 0.25
CA SER A 240 9.45 -22.90 1.30
C SER A 240 9.50 -21.37 1.14
N ILE A 241 8.94 -20.84 0.05
CA ILE A 241 8.83 -19.39 -0.18
C ILE A 241 7.67 -18.86 0.66
N ASP A 242 7.86 -17.73 1.36
CA ASP A 242 6.78 -17.05 2.05
C ASP A 242 5.69 -16.61 1.07
N VAL A 243 4.48 -17.10 1.25
CA VAL A 243 3.29 -16.66 0.51
C VAL A 243 2.71 -15.41 1.17
N ALA A 244 2.49 -14.37 0.39
CA ALA A 244 1.89 -13.14 0.86
C ALA A 244 0.68 -12.72 0.01
N ALA A 245 -0.29 -12.12 0.66
CA ALA A 245 -1.48 -11.53 0.05
C ALA A 245 -2.18 -10.59 1.03
N GLY A 246 -3.14 -9.81 0.54
CA GLY A 246 -3.97 -8.94 1.36
C GLY A 246 -4.13 -7.53 0.84
N GLU A 247 -3.48 -7.14 -0.25
CA GLU A 247 -3.62 -5.82 -0.85
C GLU A 247 -5.06 -5.48 -1.26
N TYR A 248 -5.90 -6.49 -1.53
CA TYR A 248 -7.34 -6.38 -1.80
C TYR A 248 -8.20 -6.59 -0.56
N GLY A 249 -7.62 -6.53 0.64
CA GLY A 249 -8.34 -6.50 1.91
C GLY A 249 -8.93 -5.12 2.17
N TYR A 250 -10.27 -5.05 2.32
CA TYR A 250 -10.97 -3.78 2.51
C TYR A 250 -11.54 -3.59 3.91
N ASP A 251 -11.51 -4.63 4.75
CA ASP A 251 -11.99 -4.60 6.12
C ASP A 251 -11.39 -5.72 6.99
N LEU A 252 -11.53 -5.57 8.29
CA LEU A 252 -10.99 -6.50 9.27
C LEU A 252 -11.51 -7.94 9.09
N PHE A 253 -12.74 -8.13 8.61
CA PHE A 253 -13.33 -9.47 8.43
C PHE A 253 -12.66 -10.25 7.30
N TYR A 254 -12.26 -9.57 6.24
CA TYR A 254 -11.47 -10.17 5.16
C TYR A 254 -10.12 -10.67 5.67
N PHE A 255 -9.42 -9.84 6.44
CA PHE A 255 -8.11 -10.21 7.00
C PHE A 255 -8.22 -11.33 8.03
N ASP A 256 -9.27 -11.34 8.86
CA ASP A 256 -9.54 -12.43 9.80
C ASP A 256 -9.78 -13.77 9.07
N ALA A 257 -10.56 -13.75 7.99
CA ALA A 257 -10.77 -14.93 7.16
C ALA A 257 -9.46 -15.43 6.53
N MET A 258 -8.58 -14.52 6.05
CA MET A 258 -7.29 -14.86 5.48
C MET A 258 -6.34 -15.49 6.51
N CYS A 259 -6.24 -14.90 7.70
CA CYS A 259 -5.43 -15.44 8.79
C CYS A 259 -5.98 -16.80 9.27
N THR A 260 -7.29 -16.91 9.46
CA THR A 260 -7.95 -18.15 9.91
C THR A 260 -7.79 -19.29 8.91
N ALA A 261 -7.80 -18.99 7.61
CA ALA A 261 -7.54 -19.97 6.56
C ALA A 261 -6.07 -20.44 6.50
N GLY A 262 -5.15 -19.78 7.22
CA GLY A 262 -3.71 -20.04 7.10
C GLY A 262 -3.19 -19.75 5.67
N ALA A 263 -3.75 -18.74 5.02
CA ALA A 263 -3.53 -18.46 3.61
C ALA A 263 -2.16 -17.84 3.31
N VAL A 264 -1.53 -17.19 4.30
CA VAL A 264 -0.30 -16.42 4.12
C VAL A 264 0.72 -16.67 5.23
N ASP A 265 1.99 -16.39 4.95
CA ASP A 265 3.11 -16.32 5.90
C ASP A 265 3.36 -14.89 6.37
N CYS A 266 3.01 -13.90 5.56
CA CYS A 266 2.99 -12.49 5.91
C CYS A 266 1.72 -11.84 5.38
N LEU A 267 1.00 -11.13 6.25
CA LEU A 267 -0.20 -10.40 5.84
C LEU A 267 0.21 -9.08 5.19
N GLN A 268 -0.27 -8.83 3.98
CA GLN A 268 -0.02 -7.56 3.29
C GLN A 268 -1.29 -6.70 3.32
N ALA A 269 -1.20 -5.51 3.87
CA ALA A 269 -2.35 -4.61 3.97
C ALA A 269 -2.03 -3.23 3.38
N ASP A 270 -2.98 -2.67 2.65
CA ASP A 270 -2.88 -1.33 2.08
C ASP A 270 -3.72 -0.36 2.92
N ILE A 271 -3.04 0.57 3.59
CA ILE A 271 -3.68 1.61 4.42
C ILE A 271 -4.64 2.49 3.62
N SER A 272 -4.38 2.68 2.32
CA SER A 272 -5.22 3.47 1.43
C SER A 272 -6.43 2.70 0.89
N ARG A 273 -6.48 1.35 1.10
CA ARG A 273 -7.58 0.48 0.69
C ARG A 273 -8.41 -0.06 1.85
N CYS A 274 -7.78 -0.42 2.97
CA CYS A 274 -8.42 -1.11 4.10
C CYS A 274 -9.18 -0.18 5.07
N ALA A 275 -9.79 0.89 4.55
CA ALA A 275 -10.53 1.89 5.32
C ALA A 275 -9.67 2.74 6.28
N GLY A 276 -8.38 2.91 5.97
CA GLY A 276 -7.51 3.89 6.59
C GLY A 276 -6.66 3.38 7.75
N LEU A 277 -6.03 4.33 8.43
CA LEU A 277 -5.13 4.07 9.54
C LEU A 277 -5.83 3.37 10.71
N THR A 278 -7.06 3.78 11.03
CA THR A 278 -7.85 3.19 12.13
C THR A 278 -8.05 1.69 11.94
N GLU A 279 -8.34 1.23 10.72
CA GLU A 279 -8.51 -0.20 10.45
C GLU A 279 -7.16 -0.91 10.29
N TRP A 280 -6.16 -0.27 9.68
CA TRP A 280 -4.83 -0.85 9.47
C TRP A 280 -4.16 -1.25 10.81
N LEU A 281 -4.27 -0.41 11.84
CA LEU A 281 -3.76 -0.74 13.20
C LEU A 281 -4.48 -1.95 13.80
N ARG A 282 -5.77 -2.11 13.55
CA ARG A 282 -6.54 -3.29 13.99
C ARG A 282 -6.12 -4.54 13.22
N VAL A 283 -5.81 -4.40 11.93
CA VAL A 283 -5.29 -5.50 11.09
C VAL A 283 -3.91 -5.92 11.56
N ALA A 284 -3.03 -4.99 11.93
CA ALA A 284 -1.72 -5.32 12.50
C ALA A 284 -1.86 -6.13 13.80
N ALA A 285 -2.72 -5.69 14.73
CA ALA A 285 -3.00 -6.42 15.96
C ALA A 285 -3.65 -7.79 15.71
N LEU A 286 -4.52 -7.91 14.71
CA LEU A 286 -5.08 -9.19 14.29
C LEU A 286 -3.99 -10.14 13.78
N ALA A 287 -3.12 -9.68 12.88
CA ALA A 287 -2.00 -10.47 12.36
C ALA A 287 -1.12 -11.00 13.51
N GLU A 288 -0.81 -10.15 14.49
CA GLU A 288 -0.03 -10.53 15.68
C GLU A 288 -0.65 -11.69 16.45
N THR A 289 -1.99 -11.71 16.64
CA THR A 289 -2.68 -12.81 17.33
C THR A 289 -2.60 -14.15 16.60
N HIS A 290 -2.33 -14.12 15.29
CA HIS A 290 -2.07 -15.31 14.47
C HIS A 290 -0.57 -15.62 14.30
N GLY A 291 0.32 -14.89 15.00
CA GLY A 291 1.77 -15.04 14.88
C GLY A 291 2.33 -14.56 13.55
N LEU A 292 1.61 -13.70 12.85
CA LEU A 292 1.99 -13.18 11.54
C LEU A 292 2.61 -11.78 11.64
N GLN A 293 3.56 -11.52 10.77
CA GLN A 293 4.01 -10.15 10.48
C GLN A 293 3.06 -9.48 9.48
N ILE A 294 3.07 -8.13 9.48
CA ILE A 294 2.36 -7.30 8.50
C ILE A 294 3.35 -6.56 7.60
N SER A 295 3.03 -6.44 6.32
CA SER A 295 3.74 -5.63 5.33
C SER A 295 2.79 -4.59 4.74
N GLY A 296 3.29 -3.37 4.48
CA GLY A 296 2.50 -2.32 3.83
C GLY A 296 2.59 -2.40 2.31
N HIS A 297 1.45 -2.48 1.64
CA HIS A 297 1.34 -2.41 0.18
C HIS A 297 1.28 -0.95 -0.28
N CYS A 298 2.05 -0.58 -1.30
CA CYS A 298 2.05 0.79 -1.86
C CYS A 298 2.17 1.90 -0.79
N ALA A 299 1.84 3.12 -1.14
CA ALA A 299 1.61 4.26 -0.23
C ALA A 299 2.58 4.36 0.95
N GLN A 300 3.89 4.13 0.72
CA GLN A 300 4.92 4.09 1.76
C GLN A 300 4.91 5.34 2.66
N SER A 301 4.57 6.51 2.10
CA SER A 301 4.48 7.76 2.86
C SER A 301 3.33 7.78 3.87
N LEU A 302 2.24 7.03 3.63
CA LEU A 302 1.13 6.87 4.57
C LEU A 302 1.43 5.77 5.60
N HIS A 303 2.13 4.71 5.18
CA HIS A 303 2.47 3.58 6.05
C HIS A 303 3.61 3.87 7.02
N LEU A 304 4.54 4.80 6.71
CA LEU A 304 5.77 5.00 7.45
C LEU A 304 5.56 5.20 8.96
N HIS A 305 4.69 6.13 9.33
CA HIS A 305 4.41 6.43 10.73
C HIS A 305 3.72 5.27 11.47
N PRO A 306 2.62 4.68 10.96
CA PRO A 306 1.98 3.54 11.61
C PRO A 306 2.85 2.28 11.64
N ALA A 307 3.66 2.03 10.62
CA ALA A 307 4.60 0.92 10.62
C ALA A 307 5.66 1.04 11.73
N CYS A 308 6.12 2.26 12.01
CA CYS A 308 7.01 2.49 13.16
C CYS A 308 6.30 2.44 14.53
N ALA A 309 4.98 2.22 14.58
CA ALA A 309 4.19 2.16 15.80
C ALA A 309 3.61 0.77 16.11
N VAL A 310 3.96 -0.27 15.35
CA VAL A 310 3.55 -1.66 15.58
C VAL A 310 4.75 -2.60 15.62
N ASP A 311 4.74 -3.60 16.52
CA ASP A 311 5.87 -4.51 16.73
C ASP A 311 6.08 -5.49 15.57
N ASN A 312 5.00 -5.95 14.95
CA ASN A 312 5.02 -7.04 13.98
C ASN A 312 5.16 -6.60 12.52
N VAL A 313 5.65 -5.38 12.26
CA VAL A 313 5.93 -4.93 10.89
C VAL A 313 7.16 -5.68 10.33
N ARG A 314 7.07 -6.11 9.06
CA ARG A 314 8.19 -6.71 8.33
C ARG A 314 8.91 -5.67 7.47
N HIS A 315 8.21 -5.05 6.55
CA HIS A 315 8.72 -4.03 5.64
C HIS A 315 7.59 -3.28 4.94
N LEU A 316 7.93 -2.23 4.20
CA LEU A 316 7.01 -1.48 3.33
C LEU A 316 7.40 -1.63 1.87
N GLU A 317 6.44 -1.60 1.00
CA GLU A 317 6.64 -1.54 -0.43
C GLU A 317 7.04 -0.12 -0.87
N TYR A 318 8.25 0.01 -1.43
CA TYR A 318 8.70 1.21 -2.11
C TYR A 318 8.45 1.04 -3.61
N PHE A 319 7.18 1.27 -4.00
CA PHE A 319 6.74 1.02 -5.36
C PHE A 319 7.10 2.20 -6.28
N ALA A 320 7.67 1.91 -7.46
CA ALA A 320 8.27 2.88 -8.38
C ALA A 320 7.34 4.06 -8.71
N ASP A 321 6.16 3.79 -9.28
CA ASP A 321 5.22 4.85 -9.69
C ASP A 321 4.58 5.57 -8.50
N PRO A 322 4.03 4.92 -7.47
CA PRO A 322 3.57 5.59 -6.26
C PRO A 322 4.61 6.48 -5.57
N ALA A 323 5.89 6.08 -5.55
CA ALA A 323 6.97 6.90 -5.01
C ALA A 323 7.23 8.15 -5.88
N ARG A 324 7.19 7.99 -7.21
CA ARG A 324 7.28 9.11 -8.17
C ARG A 324 6.10 10.08 -8.00
N LEU A 325 4.87 9.56 -7.95
CA LEU A 325 3.66 10.36 -7.75
C LEU A 325 3.70 11.14 -6.45
N ALA A 326 4.11 10.48 -5.36
CA ALA A 326 4.23 11.14 -4.07
C ALA A 326 5.16 12.36 -4.15
N ARG A 327 6.32 12.24 -4.83
CA ARG A 327 7.25 13.36 -5.03
C ARG A 327 6.68 14.48 -5.91
N ILE A 328 5.82 14.16 -6.87
CA ILE A 328 5.12 15.17 -7.70
C ILE A 328 4.09 15.92 -6.86
N LEU A 329 3.25 15.20 -6.12
CA LEU A 329 2.07 15.76 -5.48
C LEU A 329 2.32 16.34 -4.08
N PHE A 330 3.32 15.81 -3.33
CA PHE A 330 3.49 16.14 -1.92
C PHE A 330 4.91 16.64 -1.60
N ASP A 331 4.99 17.65 -0.73
CA ASP A 331 6.20 18.01 0.00
C ASP A 331 6.35 17.13 1.25
N GLY A 332 7.60 16.93 1.72
CA GLY A 332 7.89 16.11 2.90
C GLY A 332 7.99 14.60 2.62
N VAL A 333 7.96 14.18 1.36
CA VAL A 333 8.19 12.77 0.98
C VAL A 333 9.62 12.36 1.32
N ILE A 334 9.76 11.18 1.92
CA ILE A 334 11.06 10.63 2.34
C ILE A 334 11.41 9.46 1.43
N ASP A 335 12.62 9.48 0.89
CA ASP A 335 13.19 8.38 0.12
C ASP A 335 14.00 7.44 1.04
N PRO A 336 14.07 6.14 0.75
CA PRO A 336 14.80 5.19 1.56
C PRO A 336 16.32 5.43 1.49
N ILE A 337 16.98 5.24 2.63
CA ILE A 337 18.45 5.28 2.74
C ILE A 337 18.90 3.94 3.29
N GLY A 338 19.73 3.21 2.53
CA GLY A 338 20.22 1.90 2.94
C GLY A 338 19.10 0.87 3.16
N GLY A 339 18.02 0.98 2.39
CA GLY A 339 16.90 0.04 2.46
C GLY A 339 15.94 0.24 3.63
N VAL A 340 15.97 1.43 4.28
CA VAL A 340 15.05 1.80 5.38
C VAL A 340 14.45 3.19 5.17
N LEU A 341 13.26 3.40 5.73
CA LEU A 341 12.61 4.70 5.87
C LEU A 341 12.57 5.11 7.33
N ARG A 342 12.80 6.41 7.61
CA ARG A 342 12.71 7.00 8.95
C ARG A 342 11.71 8.15 8.94
N PRO A 343 10.73 8.20 9.88
CA PRO A 343 9.80 9.32 9.96
C PRO A 343 10.52 10.63 10.33
N ASP A 344 10.15 11.73 9.67
CA ASP A 344 10.63 13.06 10.05
C ASP A 344 9.88 13.54 11.30
N LEU A 345 10.56 13.53 12.43
CA LEU A 345 9.99 13.95 13.72
C LEU A 345 9.90 15.47 13.90
N SER A 346 10.42 16.27 12.96
CA SER A 346 10.33 17.73 12.99
C SER A 346 9.03 18.27 12.41
N ARG A 347 8.25 17.43 11.72
CA ARG A 347 6.97 17.81 11.09
C ARG A 347 5.81 17.13 11.82
N SER A 348 4.74 17.89 12.09
CA SER A 348 3.51 17.32 12.69
C SER A 348 2.69 16.53 11.67
N GLY A 349 1.87 15.62 12.15
CA GLY A 349 1.05 14.75 11.31
C GLY A 349 1.86 13.69 10.59
N LEU A 350 1.52 13.44 9.33
CA LEU A 350 2.26 12.61 8.39
C LEU A 350 3.57 13.25 7.91
N GLY A 351 3.79 14.52 8.22
CA GLY A 351 4.90 15.29 7.66
C GLY A 351 4.72 15.70 6.20
N LEU A 352 3.52 15.51 5.64
CA LEU A 352 3.22 15.77 4.23
C LEU A 352 2.37 17.02 4.05
N ASP A 353 2.62 17.75 2.96
CA ASP A 353 1.79 18.86 2.49
C ASP A 353 1.55 18.75 0.97
N LEU A 354 0.33 19.07 0.50
CA LEU A 354 0.01 19.03 -0.93
C LEU A 354 0.69 20.18 -1.67
N LYS A 355 1.51 19.89 -2.66
CA LYS A 355 2.17 20.85 -3.56
C LYS A 355 1.17 21.33 -4.62
N ARG A 356 0.28 22.27 -4.24
CA ARG A 356 -0.85 22.67 -5.07
C ARG A 356 -0.46 23.10 -6.48
N ALA A 357 0.59 23.89 -6.64
CA ALA A 357 1.04 24.38 -7.93
C ALA A 357 1.54 23.23 -8.85
N ASP A 358 2.26 22.25 -8.26
CA ASP A 358 2.78 21.10 -9.00
C ASP A 358 1.68 20.08 -9.29
N ALA A 359 0.68 19.97 -8.41
CA ALA A 359 -0.45 19.06 -8.54
C ALA A 359 -1.53 19.56 -9.53
N ASP A 360 -1.71 20.88 -9.68
CA ASP A 360 -2.76 21.50 -10.50
C ASP A 360 -2.83 20.98 -11.97
N PRO A 361 -1.71 20.76 -12.67
CA PRO A 361 -1.73 20.20 -14.03
C PRO A 361 -2.39 18.82 -14.15
N TYR A 362 -2.43 18.07 -13.04
CA TYR A 362 -2.98 16.70 -12.97
C TYR A 362 -4.40 16.65 -12.39
N LYS A 363 -4.95 17.79 -11.98
CA LYS A 363 -6.26 17.85 -11.36
C LYS A 363 -7.37 17.59 -12.38
N VAL A 364 -8.19 16.55 -12.11
CA VAL A 364 -9.30 16.16 -13.01
C VAL A 364 -10.67 16.41 -12.41
N ALA A 365 -10.82 16.49 -11.08
CA ALA A 365 -12.05 16.81 -10.37
C ALA A 365 -11.72 17.32 -8.96
N GLY A 366 -12.70 18.02 -8.31
CA GLY A 366 -12.57 18.48 -6.93
C GLY A 366 -13.73 19.35 -6.49
#